data_54672807f27c15534231fd12804a712b
#
_entry.id   54672807f27c15534231fd12804a712b
#
_cell.length_a   1.000
_cell.length_b   1.000
_cell.length_c   1.000
_cell.angle_alpha   90.00
_cell.angle_beta   90.00
_cell.angle_gamma   90.00
#
_symmetry.space_group_name_H-M   'P 1'
#
loop_
_entity.id
_entity.type
_entity.pdbx_description
1 polymer ?
#
loop_
_entity_poly.entity_id
_entity_poly.type
_entity_poly.pdbx_seq_one_letter_code
_entity_poly.pdbx_strand_id
1 'polypeptide(L)'
;ATLSGPLRSLLSAERTALNFIQHLSGIASATREFVQAVAGTGCAVVDTRKTTPGLRYLEKQAVLHGGGLNHRMDLASGMLIKENHIAGAGSIAAAVSRCRALAQAEGCGSDVWVEVECENMDEVLQAVAAAPDIILLDNMTPDETREARKLVPDSIVLESSGNITLSNARDYAVTGVNRIAIGAITHSTSALDISMRVGAAPDGV
;
A
#
# COMPACT_ATOMS: atom_id res chain seq x y z
N ALA A 1 8.12 8.12 -25.84
CA ALA A 1 7.17 7.23 -26.56
C ALA A 1 6.69 7.97 -27.82
N THR A 2 6.42 7.23 -28.88
CA THR A 2 5.88 7.76 -30.15
C THR A 2 4.51 7.15 -30.39
N LEU A 3 3.55 7.99 -30.79
CA LEU A 3 2.20 7.58 -31.20
C LEU A 3 2.02 7.93 -32.68
N SER A 4 1.42 7.05 -33.46
CA SER A 4 1.09 7.27 -34.89
C SER A 4 -0.41 7.07 -35.10
N GLY A 5 -1.02 7.94 -35.89
CA GLY A 5 -2.46 7.85 -36.15
C GLY A 5 -3.02 9.14 -36.79
N PRO A 6 -4.35 9.18 -37.06
CA PRO A 6 -5.00 10.37 -37.60
C PRO A 6 -4.86 11.56 -36.65
N LEU A 7 -4.37 12.68 -37.16
CA LEU A 7 -4.08 13.89 -36.38
C LEU A 7 -5.26 14.34 -35.51
N ARG A 8 -6.47 14.36 -36.09
CA ARG A 8 -7.69 14.73 -35.35
C ARG A 8 -7.93 13.87 -34.11
N SER A 9 -7.74 12.56 -34.22
CA SER A 9 -7.92 11.63 -33.11
C SER A 9 -6.85 11.84 -32.04
N LEU A 10 -5.57 12.01 -32.45
CA LEU A 10 -4.47 12.28 -31.54
C LEU A 10 -4.72 13.56 -30.73
N LEU A 11 -5.08 14.67 -31.38
CA LEU A 11 -5.37 15.94 -30.71
C LEU A 11 -6.61 15.86 -29.82
N SER A 12 -7.65 15.10 -30.20
CA SER A 12 -8.84 14.94 -29.37
C SER A 12 -8.58 14.12 -28.09
N ALA A 13 -7.70 13.14 -28.16
CA ALA A 13 -7.37 12.26 -27.02
C ALA A 13 -6.23 12.84 -26.13
N GLU A 14 -5.42 13.76 -26.65
CA GLU A 14 -4.18 14.24 -26.05
C GLU A 14 -4.33 14.59 -24.56
N ARG A 15 -5.23 15.50 -24.23
CA ARG A 15 -5.33 16.01 -22.85
C ARG A 15 -5.73 14.91 -21.88
N THR A 16 -6.70 14.08 -22.26
CA THR A 16 -7.14 12.96 -21.40
C THR A 16 -6.02 11.95 -21.19
N ALA A 17 -5.34 11.56 -22.26
CA ALA A 17 -4.21 10.62 -22.17
C ALA A 17 -3.07 11.18 -21.31
N LEU A 18 -2.70 12.45 -21.53
CA LEU A 18 -1.65 13.11 -20.75
C LEU A 18 -2.03 13.20 -19.25
N ASN A 19 -3.27 13.51 -18.92
CA ASN A 19 -3.71 13.58 -17.53
C ASN A 19 -3.51 12.22 -16.81
N PHE A 20 -3.88 11.11 -17.43
CA PHE A 20 -3.65 9.77 -16.87
C PHE A 20 -2.15 9.46 -16.76
N ILE A 21 -1.38 9.68 -17.82
CA ILE A 21 0.05 9.37 -17.84
C ILE A 21 0.79 10.21 -16.80
N GLN A 22 0.51 11.51 -16.70
CA GLN A 22 1.13 12.41 -15.73
C GLN A 22 0.85 11.97 -14.30
N HIS A 23 -0.42 11.68 -13.98
CA HIS A 23 -0.83 11.23 -12.65
C HIS A 23 -0.21 9.88 -12.27
N LEU A 24 -0.37 8.86 -13.10
CA LEU A 24 0.13 7.53 -12.82
C LEU A 24 1.66 7.44 -12.81
N SER A 25 2.34 8.23 -13.67
CA SER A 25 3.80 8.32 -13.62
C SER A 25 4.29 9.01 -12.35
N GLY A 26 3.55 9.98 -11.83
CA GLY A 26 3.81 10.59 -10.53
C GLY A 26 3.79 9.55 -9.41
N ILE A 27 2.75 8.72 -9.36
CA ILE A 27 2.62 7.63 -8.38
C ILE A 27 3.78 6.63 -8.49
N ALA A 28 4.08 6.17 -9.71
CA ALA A 28 5.19 5.23 -9.93
C ALA A 28 6.54 5.81 -9.51
N SER A 29 6.79 7.10 -9.80
CA SER A 29 8.02 7.80 -9.43
C SER A 29 8.14 7.96 -7.92
N ALA A 30 7.10 8.44 -7.24
CA ALA A 30 7.08 8.57 -5.79
C ALA A 30 7.26 7.20 -5.10
N THR A 31 6.59 6.16 -5.58
CA THR A 31 6.78 4.79 -5.08
C THR A 31 8.24 4.36 -5.24
N ARG A 32 8.86 4.64 -6.38
CA ARG A 32 10.26 4.30 -6.63
C ARG A 32 11.22 4.96 -5.67
N GLU A 33 10.97 6.22 -5.31
CA GLU A 33 11.77 6.94 -4.32
C GLU A 33 11.72 6.25 -2.95
N PHE A 34 10.53 5.85 -2.48
CA PHE A 34 10.39 5.09 -1.23
C PHE A 34 11.06 3.72 -1.30
N VAL A 35 10.89 2.98 -2.40
CA VAL A 35 11.57 1.68 -2.60
C VAL A 35 13.07 1.83 -2.55
N GLN A 36 13.63 2.90 -3.14
CA GLN A 36 15.06 3.18 -3.07
C GLN A 36 15.50 3.58 -1.67
N ALA A 37 14.71 4.35 -0.93
CA ALA A 37 15.03 4.76 0.44
C ALA A 37 15.16 3.56 1.39
N VAL A 38 14.33 2.51 1.20
CA VAL A 38 14.36 1.31 2.05
C VAL A 38 15.22 0.18 1.47
N ALA A 39 15.90 0.40 0.36
CA ALA A 39 16.71 -0.64 -0.30
C ALA A 39 17.77 -1.24 0.63
N GLY A 40 17.94 -2.57 0.57
CA GLY A 40 18.91 -3.32 1.39
C GLY A 40 18.46 -3.61 2.82
N THR A 41 17.25 -3.20 3.24
CA THR A 41 16.71 -3.49 4.59
C THR A 41 15.87 -4.77 4.65
N GLY A 42 15.41 -5.28 3.51
CA GLY A 42 14.42 -6.37 3.44
C GLY A 42 12.97 -5.90 3.60
N CYS A 43 12.73 -4.62 3.91
CA CYS A 43 11.40 -4.04 4.07
C CYS A 43 10.78 -3.72 2.71
N ALA A 44 9.51 -4.06 2.52
CA ALA A 44 8.74 -3.71 1.33
C ALA A 44 7.96 -2.40 1.52
N VAL A 45 7.70 -1.69 0.42
CA VAL A 45 6.79 -0.53 0.38
C VAL A 45 5.46 -0.99 -0.16
N VAL A 46 4.36 -0.73 0.56
CA VAL A 46 3.01 -1.08 0.11
C VAL A 46 2.10 0.16 0.04
N ASP A 47 1.13 0.08 -0.87
CA ASP A 47 0.09 1.10 -0.97
C ASP A 47 -1.00 0.93 0.11
N THR A 48 -2.07 1.70 -0.02
CA THR A 48 -3.26 1.61 0.82
C THR A 48 -4.54 1.65 -0.02
N ARG A 49 -5.70 1.66 0.64
CA ARG A 49 -6.98 1.96 -0.02
C ARG A 49 -7.31 3.46 -0.12
N LYS A 50 -6.41 4.33 0.34
CA LYS A 50 -6.53 5.80 0.20
C LYS A 50 -6.16 6.20 -1.23
N THR A 51 -7.08 5.98 -2.17
CA THR A 51 -6.91 6.18 -3.61
C THR A 51 -7.95 7.15 -4.15
N THR A 52 -7.67 7.75 -5.30
CA THR A 52 -8.66 8.57 -6.03
C THR A 52 -9.89 7.74 -6.37
N PRO A 53 -11.12 8.22 -6.06
CA PRO A 53 -12.33 7.50 -6.43
C PRO A 53 -12.37 7.13 -7.91
N GLY A 54 -12.64 5.84 -8.18
CA GLY A 54 -12.68 5.31 -9.56
C GLY A 54 -11.31 4.95 -10.15
N LEU A 55 -10.17 5.39 -9.59
CA LEU A 55 -8.84 5.15 -10.16
C LEU A 55 -8.00 4.11 -9.42
N ARG A 56 -8.52 3.49 -8.35
CA ARG A 56 -7.73 2.57 -7.50
C ARG A 56 -6.96 1.50 -8.26
N TYR A 57 -7.59 0.89 -9.24
CA TYR A 57 -6.94 -0.16 -10.04
C TYR A 57 -5.69 0.39 -10.76
N LEU A 58 -5.84 1.53 -11.43
CA LEU A 58 -4.74 2.15 -12.18
C LEU A 58 -3.64 2.67 -11.24
N GLU A 59 -4.00 3.27 -10.13
CA GLU A 59 -3.04 3.78 -9.14
C GLU A 59 -2.23 2.65 -8.50
N LYS A 60 -2.89 1.53 -8.16
CA LYS A 60 -2.21 0.33 -7.64
C LYS A 60 -1.29 -0.32 -8.69
N GLN A 61 -1.66 -0.30 -9.98
CA GLN A 61 -0.76 -0.72 -11.05
C GLN A 61 0.47 0.20 -11.14
N ALA A 62 0.28 1.51 -11.00
CA ALA A 62 1.39 2.46 -10.98
C ALA A 62 2.34 2.21 -9.79
N VAL A 63 1.83 1.83 -8.62
CA VAL A 63 2.65 1.42 -7.46
C VAL A 63 3.53 0.21 -7.81
N LEU A 64 2.98 -0.82 -8.47
CA LEU A 64 3.76 -1.97 -8.93
C LEU A 64 4.86 -1.57 -9.92
N HIS A 65 4.56 -0.65 -10.85
CA HIS A 65 5.55 -0.12 -11.79
C HIS A 65 6.68 0.65 -11.09
N GLY A 66 6.41 1.28 -9.95
CA GLY A 66 7.40 1.91 -9.09
C GLY A 66 8.28 0.91 -8.31
N GLY A 67 7.90 -0.36 -8.27
CA GLY A 67 8.58 -1.43 -7.52
C GLY A 67 8.04 -1.62 -6.10
N GLY A 68 6.92 -0.99 -5.76
CA GLY A 68 6.16 -1.26 -4.54
C GLY A 68 5.28 -2.51 -4.68
N LEU A 69 4.56 -2.84 -3.62
CA LEU A 69 3.58 -3.91 -3.59
C LEU A 69 2.19 -3.35 -3.30
N ASN A 70 1.17 -4.10 -3.66
CA ASN A 70 -0.20 -3.73 -3.33
C ASN A 70 -0.62 -4.32 -1.99
N HIS A 71 -1.19 -3.49 -1.12
CA HIS A 71 -2.06 -3.92 -0.04
C HIS A 71 -3.41 -4.36 -0.62
N ARG A 72 -4.38 -4.82 0.21
CA ARG A 72 -5.69 -5.27 -0.26
C ARG A 72 -6.32 -4.30 -1.27
N MET A 73 -6.93 -4.87 -2.31
CA MET A 73 -7.61 -4.09 -3.34
C MET A 73 -8.93 -3.52 -2.81
N ASP A 74 -9.66 -4.32 -2.05
CA ASP A 74 -11.01 -4.05 -1.55
C ASP A 74 -11.22 -4.70 -0.17
N LEU A 75 -12.46 -4.80 0.27
CA LEU A 75 -12.81 -5.42 1.55
C LEU A 75 -12.85 -6.97 1.48
N ALA A 76 -12.95 -7.54 0.28
CA ALA A 76 -12.98 -8.99 0.08
C ALA A 76 -11.56 -9.60 0.04
N SER A 77 -10.56 -8.80 -0.34
CA SER A 77 -9.17 -9.28 -0.51
C SER A 77 -8.40 -9.49 0.80
N GLY A 78 -8.96 -9.05 1.94
CA GLY A 78 -8.32 -9.18 3.26
C GLY A 78 -9.12 -8.46 4.34
N MET A 79 -9.09 -9.01 5.55
CA MET A 79 -9.83 -8.50 6.71
C MET A 79 -8.90 -7.68 7.59
N LEU A 80 -9.03 -6.35 7.56
CA LEU A 80 -8.29 -5.43 8.44
C LEU A 80 -9.20 -5.04 9.62
N ILE A 81 -8.81 -5.50 10.79
CA ILE A 81 -9.47 -5.21 12.07
C ILE A 81 -8.89 -3.91 12.62
N LYS A 82 -9.75 -2.96 12.92
CA LYS A 82 -9.44 -1.63 13.46
C LYS A 82 -10.14 -1.42 14.80
N GLU A 83 -9.81 -0.31 15.45
CA GLU A 83 -10.37 0.11 16.76
C GLU A 83 -11.88 -0.10 16.87
N ASN A 84 -12.65 0.30 15.86
CA ASN A 84 -14.11 0.15 15.87
C ASN A 84 -14.58 -1.30 15.75
N HIS A 85 -13.81 -2.15 15.06
CA HIS A 85 -14.08 -3.58 14.97
C HIS A 85 -13.77 -4.28 16.29
N ILE A 86 -12.67 -3.88 16.96
CA ILE A 86 -12.28 -4.39 18.29
C ILE A 86 -13.34 -4.02 19.32
N ALA A 87 -13.78 -2.74 19.34
CA ALA A 87 -14.83 -2.27 20.22
C ALA A 87 -16.14 -3.05 20.01
N GLY A 88 -16.54 -3.26 18.75
CA GLY A 88 -17.75 -4.02 18.41
C GLY A 88 -17.65 -5.51 18.71
N ALA A 89 -16.44 -6.09 18.70
CA ALA A 89 -16.22 -7.50 19.02
C ALA A 89 -16.02 -7.75 20.54
N GLY A 90 -15.57 -6.71 21.27
CA GLY A 90 -15.26 -6.76 22.70
C GLY A 90 -13.78 -7.05 23.01
N SER A 91 -12.99 -7.59 22.06
CA SER A 91 -11.55 -7.78 22.20
C SER A 91 -10.91 -8.09 20.85
N ILE A 92 -9.57 -7.92 20.74
CA ILE A 92 -8.78 -8.33 19.57
C ILE A 92 -8.95 -9.85 19.30
N ALA A 93 -8.86 -10.68 20.32
CA ALA A 93 -9.02 -12.13 20.17
C ALA A 93 -10.40 -12.50 19.61
N ALA A 94 -11.48 -11.87 20.11
CA ALA A 94 -12.82 -12.10 19.60
C ALA A 94 -12.98 -11.62 18.15
N ALA A 95 -12.39 -10.48 17.79
CA ALA A 95 -12.43 -9.95 16.44
C ALA A 95 -11.72 -10.89 15.45
N VAL A 96 -10.50 -11.33 15.77
CA VAL A 96 -9.73 -12.28 14.95
C VAL A 96 -10.50 -13.61 14.78
N SER A 97 -11.04 -14.16 15.89
CA SER A 97 -11.81 -15.40 15.85
C SER A 97 -13.04 -15.29 14.94
N ARG A 98 -13.78 -14.17 15.02
CA ARG A 98 -14.95 -13.92 14.14
C ARG A 98 -14.55 -13.81 12.68
N CYS A 99 -13.43 -13.12 12.36
CA CYS A 99 -12.92 -13.01 10.99
C CYS A 99 -12.54 -14.39 10.43
N ARG A 100 -11.83 -15.22 11.20
CA ARG A 100 -11.47 -16.59 10.79
C ARG A 100 -12.72 -17.46 10.56
N ALA A 101 -13.71 -17.40 11.48
CA ALA A 101 -14.96 -18.14 11.34
C ALA A 101 -15.75 -17.71 10.10
N LEU A 102 -15.79 -16.39 9.81
CA LEU A 102 -16.45 -15.87 8.60
C LEU A 102 -15.74 -16.34 7.32
N ALA A 103 -14.41 -16.24 7.26
CA ALA A 103 -13.63 -16.71 6.10
C ALA A 103 -13.89 -18.21 5.83
N GLN A 104 -13.96 -18.99 6.87
CA GLN A 104 -14.27 -20.42 6.75
C GLN A 104 -15.71 -20.67 6.27
N ALA A 105 -16.69 -19.95 6.80
CA ALA A 105 -18.11 -20.09 6.43
C ALA A 105 -18.35 -19.68 4.96
N GLU A 106 -17.64 -18.67 4.46
CA GLU A 106 -17.72 -18.20 3.07
C GLU A 106 -16.87 -19.06 2.10
N GLY A 107 -16.21 -20.11 2.58
CA GLY A 107 -15.38 -20.98 1.76
C GLY A 107 -14.06 -20.32 1.28
N CYS A 108 -13.70 -19.17 1.83
CA CYS A 108 -12.45 -18.46 1.49
C CYS A 108 -11.21 -19.08 2.17
N GLY A 109 -11.41 -19.82 3.25
CA GLY A 109 -10.36 -20.54 3.97
C GLY A 109 -9.16 -19.66 4.35
N SER A 110 -7.97 -20.13 4.00
CA SER A 110 -6.69 -19.41 4.22
C SER A 110 -6.37 -18.35 3.17
N ASP A 111 -7.19 -18.20 2.13
CA ASP A 111 -6.92 -17.29 1.02
C ASP A 111 -7.16 -15.80 1.41
N VAL A 112 -7.95 -15.59 2.48
CA VAL A 112 -8.22 -14.27 3.04
C VAL A 112 -7.44 -14.11 4.34
N TRP A 113 -6.40 -13.26 4.29
CA TRP A 113 -5.60 -12.93 5.48
C TRP A 113 -6.34 -12.00 6.44
N VAL A 114 -5.99 -12.13 7.73
CA VAL A 114 -6.50 -11.29 8.82
C VAL A 114 -5.38 -10.42 9.34
N GLU A 115 -5.61 -9.11 9.37
CA GLU A 115 -4.70 -8.10 9.86
C GLU A 115 -5.33 -7.36 11.04
N VAL A 116 -4.52 -7.05 12.05
CA VAL A 116 -4.95 -6.27 13.22
C VAL A 116 -4.14 -4.98 13.27
N GLU A 117 -4.82 -3.84 13.28
CA GLU A 117 -4.25 -2.52 13.51
C GLU A 117 -4.12 -2.30 15.01
N CYS A 118 -2.91 -1.96 15.47
CA CYS A 118 -2.57 -1.75 16.88
C CYS A 118 -2.00 -0.34 17.05
N GLU A 119 -2.52 0.40 18.04
CA GLU A 119 -2.11 1.77 18.35
C GLU A 119 -1.09 1.85 19.50
N ASN A 120 -0.87 0.74 20.21
CA ASN A 120 0.01 0.69 21.38
C ASN A 120 0.56 -0.74 21.62
N MET A 121 1.55 -0.83 22.51
CA MET A 121 2.23 -2.10 22.80
C MET A 121 1.34 -3.14 23.49
N ASP A 122 0.35 -2.71 24.29
CA ASP A 122 -0.59 -3.64 24.93
C ASP A 122 -1.48 -4.34 23.88
N GLU A 123 -1.90 -3.62 22.85
CA GLU A 123 -2.63 -4.19 21.72
C GLU A 123 -1.75 -5.11 20.87
N VAL A 124 -0.46 -4.77 20.69
CA VAL A 124 0.50 -5.66 20.01
C VAL A 124 0.60 -7.01 20.73
N LEU A 125 0.71 -7.01 22.07
CA LEU A 125 0.76 -8.25 22.86
C LEU A 125 -0.53 -9.06 22.73
N GLN A 126 -1.69 -8.41 22.75
CA GLN A 126 -2.98 -9.08 22.53
C GLN A 126 -3.10 -9.63 21.10
N ALA A 127 -2.64 -8.88 20.09
CA ALA A 127 -2.63 -9.33 18.71
C ALA A 127 -1.71 -10.54 18.50
N VAL A 128 -0.50 -10.53 19.07
CA VAL A 128 0.41 -11.69 19.04
C VAL A 128 -0.26 -12.94 19.62
N ALA A 129 -0.96 -12.80 20.74
CA ALA A 129 -1.69 -13.92 21.36
C ALA A 129 -2.86 -14.42 20.50
N ALA A 130 -3.49 -13.54 19.73
CA ALA A 130 -4.59 -13.88 18.81
C ALA A 130 -4.10 -14.45 17.46
N ALA A 131 -2.81 -14.38 17.15
CA ALA A 131 -2.13 -14.93 15.99
C ALA A 131 -2.82 -14.58 14.64
N PRO A 132 -2.96 -13.27 14.29
CA PRO A 132 -3.38 -12.87 12.96
C PRO A 132 -2.27 -13.18 11.94
N ASP A 133 -2.52 -12.97 10.65
CA ASP A 133 -1.50 -13.09 9.62
C ASP A 133 -0.57 -11.86 9.58
N ILE A 134 -1.12 -10.70 9.96
CA ILE A 134 -0.42 -9.41 9.89
C ILE A 134 -0.78 -8.59 11.13
N ILE A 135 0.22 -7.94 11.72
CA ILE A 135 0.04 -6.88 12.72
C ILE A 135 0.51 -5.57 12.10
N LEU A 136 -0.38 -4.60 12.06
CA LEU A 136 -0.10 -3.24 11.61
C LEU A 136 0.08 -2.34 12.83
N LEU A 137 1.20 -1.66 12.89
CA LEU A 137 1.53 -0.64 13.90
C LEU A 137 1.09 0.72 13.37
N ASP A 138 0.03 1.29 13.92
CA ASP A 138 -0.49 2.59 13.47
C ASP A 138 0.12 3.74 14.27
N ASN A 139 0.79 4.65 13.58
CA ASN A 139 1.44 5.84 14.12
C ASN A 139 2.47 5.60 15.25
N MET A 140 2.98 4.39 15.41
CA MET A 140 4.05 4.09 16.37
C MET A 140 5.40 4.60 15.84
N THR A 141 6.24 5.10 16.74
CA THR A 141 7.60 5.58 16.40
C THR A 141 8.53 4.45 15.95
N PRO A 142 9.67 4.75 15.28
CA PRO A 142 10.67 3.72 14.97
C PRO A 142 11.19 2.96 16.19
N ASP A 143 11.29 3.60 17.35
CA ASP A 143 11.75 2.94 18.58
C ASP A 143 10.68 1.98 19.12
N GLU A 144 9.41 2.38 19.17
CA GLU A 144 8.30 1.49 19.52
C GLU A 144 8.17 0.34 18.52
N THR A 145 8.33 0.62 17.22
CA THR A 145 8.35 -0.39 16.16
C THR A 145 9.45 -1.44 16.38
N ARG A 146 10.64 -1.00 16.82
CA ARG A 146 11.77 -1.90 17.14
C ARG A 146 11.46 -2.77 18.35
N GLU A 147 10.80 -2.23 19.37
CA GLU A 147 10.36 -3.03 20.53
C GLU A 147 9.23 -4.01 20.12
N ALA A 148 8.28 -3.58 19.32
CA ALA A 148 7.23 -4.46 18.79
C ALA A 148 7.84 -5.64 17.99
N ARG A 149 8.89 -5.39 17.17
CA ARG A 149 9.55 -6.45 16.39
C ARG A 149 10.13 -7.57 17.29
N LYS A 150 10.59 -7.25 18.48
CA LYS A 150 11.13 -8.26 19.42
C LYS A 150 10.05 -9.19 19.97
N LEU A 151 8.82 -8.74 20.00
CA LEU A 151 7.65 -9.46 20.56
C LEU A 151 6.88 -10.24 19.50
N VAL A 152 6.85 -9.75 18.26
CA VAL A 152 6.09 -10.37 17.17
C VAL A 152 6.92 -11.49 16.55
N PRO A 153 6.43 -12.74 16.51
CA PRO A 153 7.15 -13.86 15.90
C PRO A 153 7.25 -13.69 14.36
N ASP A 154 8.27 -14.30 13.76
CA ASP A 154 8.52 -14.21 12.31
C ASP A 154 7.42 -14.83 11.45
N SER A 155 6.54 -15.64 12.03
CA SER A 155 5.36 -16.19 11.38
C SER A 155 4.26 -15.17 11.13
N ILE A 156 4.33 -13.99 11.77
CA ILE A 156 3.37 -12.89 11.60
C ILE A 156 4.07 -11.75 10.86
N VAL A 157 3.47 -11.28 9.77
CA VAL A 157 3.97 -10.11 9.05
C VAL A 157 3.78 -8.87 9.92
N LEU A 158 4.85 -8.10 10.14
CA LEU A 158 4.80 -6.83 10.85
C LEU A 158 4.83 -5.68 9.85
N GLU A 159 3.83 -4.82 9.92
CA GLU A 159 3.66 -3.64 9.08
C GLU A 159 3.71 -2.38 9.93
N SER A 160 4.34 -1.31 9.44
CA SER A 160 4.21 0.03 10.03
C SER A 160 3.43 0.93 9.09
N SER A 161 2.56 1.76 9.66
CA SER A 161 1.75 2.75 8.95
C SER A 161 1.64 4.05 9.75
N GLY A 162 1.24 5.13 9.07
CA GLY A 162 1.05 6.44 9.70
C GLY A 162 2.30 7.33 9.66
N ASN A 163 2.14 8.53 9.10
CA ASN A 163 3.15 9.59 9.04
C ASN A 163 4.54 9.20 8.49
N ILE A 164 4.60 8.14 7.65
CA ILE A 164 5.84 7.72 7.01
C ILE A 164 6.08 8.60 5.77
N THR A 165 7.25 9.22 5.74
CA THR A 165 7.74 10.13 4.69
C THR A 165 9.06 9.63 4.12
N LEU A 166 9.53 10.18 3.01
CA LEU A 166 10.85 9.83 2.47
C LEU A 166 12.00 10.07 3.47
N SER A 167 11.86 11.08 4.33
CA SER A 167 12.89 11.41 5.31
C SER A 167 13.01 10.43 6.47
N ASN A 168 11.94 9.69 6.80
CA ASN A 168 11.93 8.74 7.93
C ASN A 168 11.66 7.28 7.51
N ALA A 169 11.36 7.00 6.25
CA ALA A 169 11.03 5.65 5.77
C ALA A 169 12.13 4.63 6.10
N ARG A 170 13.40 5.03 5.97
CA ARG A 170 14.54 4.15 6.30
C ARG A 170 14.62 3.84 7.79
N ASP A 171 14.27 4.79 8.66
CA ASP A 171 14.30 4.59 10.11
C ASP A 171 13.30 3.50 10.54
N TYR A 172 12.13 3.47 9.91
CA TYR A 172 11.17 2.36 10.07
C TYR A 172 11.70 1.06 9.46
N ALA A 173 12.20 1.10 8.25
CA ALA A 173 12.64 -0.10 7.54
C ALA A 173 13.78 -0.85 8.24
N VAL A 174 14.69 -0.16 8.94
CA VAL A 174 15.79 -0.78 9.69
C VAL A 174 15.37 -1.33 11.06
N THR A 175 14.12 -1.15 11.47
CA THR A 175 13.61 -1.76 12.72
C THR A 175 13.38 -3.26 12.60
N GLY A 176 13.35 -3.78 11.36
CA GLY A 176 13.03 -5.17 11.05
C GLY A 176 11.55 -5.41 10.72
N VAL A 177 10.75 -4.37 10.47
CA VAL A 177 9.41 -4.55 9.91
C VAL A 177 9.48 -5.17 8.52
N ASN A 178 8.51 -6.00 8.18
CA ASN A 178 8.44 -6.65 6.88
C ASN A 178 8.02 -5.66 5.78
N ARG A 179 7.18 -4.67 6.12
CA ARG A 179 6.68 -3.70 5.16
C ARG A 179 6.23 -2.39 5.81
N ILE A 180 6.23 -1.33 5.04
CA ILE A 180 5.69 -0.02 5.40
C ILE A 180 4.56 0.35 4.46
N ALA A 181 3.40 0.73 5.02
CA ALA A 181 2.22 1.17 4.26
C ALA A 181 2.18 2.68 4.15
N ILE A 182 2.16 3.19 2.91
CA ILE A 182 2.27 4.62 2.64
C ILE A 182 1.09 5.09 1.80
N GLY A 183 0.13 5.76 2.43
CA GLY A 183 -1.03 6.31 1.72
C GLY A 183 -0.66 7.46 0.79
N ALA A 184 0.35 8.26 1.15
CA ALA A 184 0.76 9.44 0.39
C ALA A 184 1.20 9.13 -1.05
N ILE A 185 1.67 7.94 -1.34
CA ILE A 185 2.05 7.54 -2.71
C ILE A 185 0.88 7.48 -3.69
N THR A 186 -0.36 7.38 -3.19
CA THR A 186 -1.56 7.37 -4.04
C THR A 186 -2.42 8.62 -3.90
N HIS A 187 -2.52 9.21 -2.69
CA HIS A 187 -3.44 10.34 -2.50
C HIS A 187 -2.77 11.73 -2.52
N SER A 188 -1.43 11.83 -2.47
CA SER A 188 -0.73 13.13 -2.34
C SER A 188 0.46 13.27 -3.28
N THR A 189 0.53 12.49 -4.35
CA THR A 189 1.64 12.52 -5.30
C THR A 189 1.44 13.61 -6.32
N SER A 190 2.52 14.34 -6.64
CA SER A 190 2.55 15.30 -7.73
C SER A 190 2.56 14.59 -9.08
N ALA A 191 1.75 15.08 -10.03
CA ALA A 191 1.80 14.62 -11.41
C ALA A 191 3.13 15.02 -12.06
N LEU A 192 3.66 14.17 -12.96
CA LEU A 192 4.82 14.54 -13.77
C LEU A 192 4.44 15.53 -14.87
N ASP A 193 5.32 16.46 -15.18
CA ASP A 193 5.13 17.38 -16.32
C ASP A 193 5.52 16.65 -17.62
N ILE A 194 4.50 16.22 -18.38
CA ILE A 194 4.66 15.52 -19.65
C ILE A 194 3.84 16.26 -20.72
N SER A 195 4.44 16.47 -21.89
CA SER A 195 3.76 17.08 -23.04
C SER A 195 3.83 16.17 -24.26
N MET A 196 2.89 16.34 -25.19
CA MET A 196 2.89 15.73 -26.51
C MET A 196 3.25 16.78 -27.56
N ARG A 197 4.08 16.41 -28.53
CA ARG A 197 4.36 17.24 -29.70
C ARG A 197 3.99 16.47 -30.98
N VAL A 198 3.29 17.14 -31.86
CA VAL A 198 2.99 16.59 -33.18
C VAL A 198 4.14 16.93 -34.13
N GLY A 199 4.63 15.95 -34.86
CA GLY A 199 5.65 16.10 -35.88
C GLY A 199 5.29 15.31 -37.15
N ALA A 200 6.08 15.42 -38.21
CA ALA A 200 5.96 14.54 -39.36
C ALA A 200 6.22 13.09 -38.93
N ALA A 201 5.53 12.15 -39.58
CA ALA A 201 5.85 10.73 -39.39
C ALA A 201 7.34 10.51 -39.74
N PRO A 202 8.10 9.70 -38.97
CA PRO A 202 9.42 9.31 -39.38
C PRO A 202 9.34 8.58 -40.72
N ASP A 203 10.22 8.91 -41.64
CA ASP A 203 10.30 8.27 -42.95
C ASP A 203 10.48 6.75 -42.75
N GLY A 204 9.51 5.97 -43.20
CA GLY A 204 9.64 4.51 -43.25
C GLY A 204 8.70 3.70 -42.35
N VAL A 205 7.54 4.23 -41.92
CA VAL A 205 6.45 3.44 -41.30
C VAL A 205 5.22 3.45 -42.17
#